data_5adc8823a1edf14dde263e1b3f3239d8
#
_entry.id   5adc8823a1edf14dde263e1b3f3239d8
#
_cell.length_a   1.000
_cell.length_b   1.000
_cell.length_c   1.000
_cell.angle_alpha   90.00
_cell.angle_beta   90.00
_cell.angle_gamma   90.00
#
_symmetry.space_group_name_H-M   'P 1'
#
loop_
_entity.id
_entity.type
_entity.pdbx_description
1 polymer ?
#
loop_
_entity_poly.entity_id
_entity_poly.type
_entity_poly.pdbx_seq_one_letter_code
_entity_poly.pdbx_strand_id
1 'polypeptide(L)'
;CPHCKAWNTLQEFKVSQGAAARYGAGSPRSAGGFVDTTGSLQDLSDVAIEEIPRTVTGLGEFDRVMGGGLVKGCVALIGGDPGIGKSTLLLLVMARLVELGHSALYVSGEESPTQIALRAQRLQLEPRGLTLMSEIELEHIESVISSRKPEYVVIDSIQTIFSSQLDSAPGSVSQVRECAARLTRMAKTVGTTLIFVGHVTKDGSLAGPRILEHIVDTVLYFEGDQHSNFRLVRAFKNRFGAVNELGVFAMTDHGLRGVTNPSAIFLSEYKSDIPGSSVLVTQE
;
A
#
# COMPACT_ATOMS: atom_id res chain seq x y z
N CYS A 1 38.68 -16.34 -20.34
CA CYS A 1 37.46 -16.75 -21.03
C CYS A 1 37.79 -17.09 -22.50
N PRO A 2 37.44 -18.30 -23.00
CA PRO A 2 37.72 -18.67 -24.39
C PRO A 2 36.99 -17.80 -25.43
N HIS A 3 35.89 -17.16 -25.03
CA HIS A 3 35.03 -16.36 -25.93
C HIS A 3 35.45 -14.89 -26.03
N CYS A 4 35.87 -14.24 -24.93
CA CYS A 4 36.20 -12.82 -24.95
C CYS A 4 37.70 -12.51 -24.78
N LYS A 5 38.55 -13.53 -24.61
CA LYS A 5 40.01 -13.41 -24.38
C LYS A 5 40.45 -12.45 -23.29
N ALA A 6 39.54 -12.00 -22.42
CA ALA A 6 39.84 -11.12 -21.32
C ALA A 6 40.34 -11.93 -20.12
N TRP A 7 41.48 -11.50 -19.56
CA TRP A 7 42.07 -11.99 -18.31
C TRP A 7 41.81 -10.97 -17.21
N ASN A 8 41.59 -11.41 -15.96
CA ASN A 8 41.40 -10.56 -14.77
C ASN A 8 40.11 -9.72 -14.74
N THR A 9 38.96 -10.31 -15.05
CA THR A 9 37.65 -9.68 -14.86
C THR A 9 37.02 -9.95 -13.50
N LEU A 10 37.74 -10.61 -12.57
CA LEU A 10 37.31 -10.75 -11.18
C LEU A 10 37.66 -9.46 -10.43
N GLN A 11 36.67 -8.66 -10.08
CA GLN A 11 36.83 -7.58 -9.12
C GLN A 11 36.65 -8.13 -7.71
N GLU A 12 37.63 -7.87 -6.85
CA GLU A 12 37.54 -8.20 -5.44
C GLU A 12 36.46 -7.31 -4.78
N PHE A 13 35.43 -7.94 -4.26
CA PHE A 13 34.39 -7.24 -3.49
C PHE A 13 34.99 -6.91 -2.12
N LYS A 14 35.54 -5.70 -1.97
CA LYS A 14 35.95 -5.17 -0.67
C LYS A 14 34.73 -4.80 0.13
N VAL A 15 34.37 -5.63 1.10
CA VAL A 15 33.48 -5.20 2.18
C VAL A 15 34.17 -4.03 2.88
N SER A 16 33.59 -2.83 2.79
CA SER A 16 34.15 -1.65 3.46
C SER A 16 34.10 -1.87 4.98
N GLN A 17 35.23 -2.27 5.56
CA GLN A 17 35.49 -2.16 6.99
C GLN A 17 35.75 -0.67 7.29
N GLY A 18 34.72 0.08 7.58
CA GLY A 18 34.93 1.49 7.85
C GLY A 18 33.71 2.22 8.34
N ALA A 19 33.31 1.98 9.59
CA ALA A 19 32.69 2.98 10.49
C ALA A 19 32.29 2.37 11.85
N ALA A 20 33.08 1.44 12.39
CA ALA A 20 32.90 0.96 13.77
C ALA A 20 33.78 1.74 14.75
N ALA A 21 33.77 3.06 14.72
CA ALA A 21 34.41 3.85 15.77
C ALA A 21 33.83 5.27 15.76
N ARG A 22 32.73 5.51 16.43
CA ARG A 22 32.30 6.75 17.08
C ARG A 22 30.78 6.78 17.29
N TYR A 23 30.26 5.96 18.21
CA TYR A 23 29.07 6.35 18.95
C TYR A 23 29.13 5.73 20.35
N GLY A 24 29.42 6.62 21.29
CA GLY A 24 29.39 6.37 22.72
C GLY A 24 27.97 6.08 23.20
N ALA A 25 27.93 5.44 24.33
CA ALA A 25 26.76 4.99 25.07
C ALA A 25 25.69 6.07 25.27
N GLY A 26 24.40 5.66 25.13
CA GLY A 26 23.27 6.30 25.78
C GLY A 26 22.27 7.01 24.89
N SER A 27 21.38 6.25 24.26
CA SER A 27 20.04 6.73 23.92
C SER A 27 19.08 5.55 23.91
N PRO A 28 17.86 5.67 24.47
CA PRO A 28 16.90 4.57 24.51
C PRO A 28 16.48 4.23 23.07
N ARG A 29 16.66 2.96 22.71
CA ARG A 29 16.23 2.40 21.43
C ARG A 29 14.72 2.56 21.33
N SER A 30 14.24 3.38 20.39
CA SER A 30 12.84 3.39 20.00
C SER A 30 12.55 2.06 19.29
N ALA A 31 11.77 1.22 19.93
CA ALA A 31 11.21 0.01 19.35
C ALA A 31 10.35 0.39 18.13
N GLY A 32 10.69 -0.13 16.95
CA GLY A 32 9.84 0.08 15.77
C GLY A 32 10.53 -0.03 14.40
N GLY A 33 11.46 -0.95 14.21
CA GLY A 33 12.00 -1.21 12.87
C GLY A 33 11.95 -2.70 12.53
N PHE A 34 11.20 -3.07 11.51
CA PHE A 34 11.02 -4.45 11.06
C PHE A 34 12.24 -5.09 10.39
N VAL A 35 13.33 -4.37 10.21
CA VAL A 35 14.61 -4.94 9.76
C VAL A 35 15.74 -4.21 10.48
N ASP A 36 16.39 -4.90 11.38
CA ASP A 36 17.65 -4.44 11.94
C ASP A 36 18.73 -4.55 10.85
N THR A 37 19.17 -3.40 10.33
CA THR A 37 20.15 -3.31 9.25
C THR A 37 21.57 -3.69 9.71
N THR A 38 21.76 -4.04 10.98
CA THR A 38 23.08 -4.35 11.55
C THR A 38 23.50 -5.81 11.39
N GLY A 39 22.65 -6.67 10.78
CA GLY A 39 23.03 -8.07 10.53
C GLY A 39 23.43 -8.86 11.79
N SER A 40 22.89 -8.51 12.95
CA SER A 40 23.15 -9.25 14.19
C SER A 40 22.44 -10.60 14.12
N LEU A 41 23.20 -11.67 14.34
CA LEU A 41 22.63 -12.99 14.55
C LEU A 41 21.95 -12.99 15.92
N GLN A 42 20.66 -13.34 15.97
CA GLN A 42 19.88 -13.49 17.19
C GLN A 42 19.28 -14.90 17.21
N ASP A 43 19.24 -15.52 18.36
CA ASP A 43 18.47 -16.75 18.53
C ASP A 43 16.98 -16.42 18.48
N LEU A 44 16.19 -17.25 17.81
CA LEU A 44 14.74 -17.04 17.69
C LEU A 44 14.05 -17.01 19.06
N SER A 45 14.58 -17.74 20.03
CA SER A 45 14.07 -17.75 21.42
C SER A 45 14.26 -16.42 22.15
N ASP A 46 15.25 -15.62 21.74
CA ASP A 46 15.57 -14.32 22.35
C ASP A 46 14.78 -13.16 21.70
N VAL A 47 14.02 -13.45 20.64
CA VAL A 47 13.18 -12.45 19.97
C VAL A 47 11.89 -12.26 20.77
N ALA A 48 11.75 -11.09 21.41
CA ALA A 48 10.51 -10.74 22.08
C ALA A 48 9.37 -10.61 21.07
N ILE A 49 8.31 -11.40 21.26
CA ILE A 49 7.08 -11.29 20.49
C ILE A 49 6.26 -10.14 21.10
N GLU A 50 6.39 -8.95 20.54
CA GLU A 50 5.54 -7.83 20.92
C GLU A 50 4.30 -7.82 20.02
N GLU A 51 3.13 -7.54 20.60
CA GLU A 51 1.92 -7.27 19.80
C GLU A 51 2.17 -6.04 18.92
N ILE A 52 2.04 -6.21 17.61
CA ILE A 52 2.24 -5.13 16.65
C ILE A 52 1.02 -4.20 16.72
N PRO A 53 1.17 -2.95 17.19
CA PRO A 53 0.06 -2.03 17.29
C PRO A 53 -0.51 -1.72 15.90
N ARG A 54 -1.84 -1.66 15.84
CA ARG A 54 -2.59 -1.39 14.61
C ARG A 54 -3.37 -0.10 14.75
N THR A 55 -3.36 0.72 13.71
CA THR A 55 -4.21 1.90 13.62
C THR A 55 -5.49 1.53 12.90
N VAL A 56 -6.60 1.61 13.62
CA VAL A 56 -7.95 1.39 13.08
C VAL A 56 -8.38 2.67 12.37
N THR A 57 -8.74 2.57 11.09
CA THR A 57 -9.15 3.74 10.28
C THR A 57 -10.61 4.14 10.52
N GLY A 58 -11.40 3.25 11.12
CA GLY A 58 -12.84 3.41 11.28
C GLY A 58 -13.66 3.00 10.04
N LEU A 59 -13.01 2.57 8.96
CA LEU A 59 -13.64 1.93 7.81
C LEU A 59 -13.60 0.42 8.00
N GLY A 60 -14.60 -0.14 8.70
CA GLY A 60 -14.58 -1.50 9.21
C GLY A 60 -14.25 -2.57 8.17
N GLU A 61 -14.77 -2.45 6.94
CA GLU A 61 -14.45 -3.38 5.85
C GLU A 61 -13.00 -3.27 5.38
N PHE A 62 -12.44 -2.05 5.37
CA PHE A 62 -11.03 -1.83 5.05
C PHE A 62 -10.13 -2.36 6.17
N ASP A 63 -10.45 -2.02 7.41
CA ASP A 63 -9.68 -2.49 8.58
C ASP A 63 -9.67 -4.02 8.65
N ARG A 64 -10.81 -4.67 8.37
CA ARG A 64 -10.91 -6.13 8.33
C ARG A 64 -9.98 -6.76 7.30
N VAL A 65 -9.97 -6.25 6.07
CA VAL A 65 -9.10 -6.76 4.99
C VAL A 65 -7.62 -6.51 5.30
N MET A 66 -7.32 -5.43 6.01
CA MET A 66 -5.96 -5.14 6.50
C MET A 66 -5.55 -6.02 7.69
N GLY A 67 -6.46 -6.86 8.22
CA GLY A 67 -6.20 -7.73 9.36
C GLY A 67 -6.39 -7.03 10.71
N GLY A 68 -7.31 -6.07 10.78
CA GLY A 68 -7.67 -5.31 11.99
C GLY A 68 -7.10 -3.89 12.04
N GLY A 69 -6.57 -3.38 10.93
CA GLY A 69 -6.05 -2.01 10.81
C GLY A 69 -4.66 -1.93 10.20
N LEU A 70 -4.15 -0.71 10.06
CA LEU A 70 -2.84 -0.42 9.48
C LEU A 70 -1.73 -0.65 10.50
N VAL A 71 -0.69 -1.38 10.09
CA VAL A 71 0.52 -1.62 10.89
C VAL A 71 1.56 -0.55 10.56
N LYS A 72 2.18 0.01 11.59
CA LYS A 72 3.23 1.03 11.43
C LYS A 72 4.42 0.47 10.64
N GLY A 73 4.88 1.21 9.63
CA GLY A 73 5.98 0.80 8.76
C GLY A 73 5.62 -0.30 7.76
N CYS A 74 4.35 -0.70 7.68
CA CYS A 74 3.84 -1.62 6.65
C CYS A 74 3.85 -0.95 5.29
N VAL A 75 4.12 -1.74 4.27
CA VAL A 75 3.96 -1.33 2.87
C VAL A 75 2.87 -2.18 2.22
N ALA A 76 1.81 -1.53 1.79
CA ALA A 76 0.68 -2.17 1.13
C ALA A 76 0.57 -1.76 -0.34
N LEU A 77 0.02 -2.64 -1.15
CA LEU A 77 -0.34 -2.39 -2.55
C LEU A 77 -1.84 -2.62 -2.73
N ILE A 78 -2.53 -1.66 -3.32
CA ILE A 78 -3.91 -1.82 -3.77
C ILE A 78 -3.92 -1.85 -5.30
N GLY A 79 -4.16 -3.03 -5.86
CA GLY A 79 -4.32 -3.25 -7.30
C GLY A 79 -5.79 -3.26 -7.72
N GLY A 80 -6.06 -2.99 -8.99
CA GLY A 80 -7.41 -3.06 -9.57
C GLY A 80 -7.57 -2.20 -10.81
N ASP A 81 -8.69 -2.36 -11.53
CA ASP A 81 -8.97 -1.66 -12.76
C ASP A 81 -8.99 -0.12 -12.59
N PRO A 82 -8.61 0.64 -13.61
CA PRO A 82 -8.78 2.08 -13.61
C PRO A 82 -10.25 2.47 -13.37
N GLY A 83 -10.48 3.51 -12.55
CA GLY A 83 -11.84 4.01 -12.27
C GLY A 83 -12.68 3.17 -11.31
N ILE A 84 -12.16 2.05 -10.76
CA ILE A 84 -12.94 1.18 -9.87
C ILE A 84 -13.21 1.77 -8.48
N GLY A 85 -12.44 2.79 -8.08
CA GLY A 85 -12.63 3.49 -6.80
C GLY A 85 -11.44 3.45 -5.84
N LYS A 86 -10.24 2.93 -6.25
CA LYS A 86 -9.04 2.84 -5.39
C LYS A 86 -8.66 4.18 -4.76
N SER A 87 -8.47 5.20 -5.59
CA SER A 87 -8.11 6.56 -5.14
C SER A 87 -9.19 7.18 -4.25
N THR A 88 -10.46 6.85 -4.48
CA THR A 88 -11.58 7.28 -3.63
C THR A 88 -11.51 6.63 -2.26
N LEU A 89 -11.30 5.31 -2.19
CA LEU A 89 -11.14 4.59 -0.93
C LEU A 89 -9.95 5.15 -0.13
N LEU A 90 -8.81 5.32 -0.78
CA LEU A 90 -7.61 5.80 -0.10
C LEU A 90 -7.73 7.26 0.37
N LEU A 91 -8.43 8.11 -0.38
CA LEU A 91 -8.71 9.47 0.08
C LEU A 91 -9.59 9.45 1.35
N LEU A 92 -10.59 8.57 1.43
CA LEU A 92 -11.40 8.34 2.64
C LEU A 92 -10.52 7.85 3.80
N VAL A 93 -9.66 6.85 3.57
CA VAL A 93 -8.73 6.32 4.58
C VAL A 93 -7.83 7.43 5.13
N MET A 94 -7.19 8.21 4.23
CA MET A 94 -6.26 9.27 4.64
C MET A 94 -6.98 10.40 5.38
N ALA A 95 -8.20 10.77 4.99
CA ALA A 95 -9.00 11.75 5.70
C ALA A 95 -9.32 11.27 7.13
N ARG A 96 -9.71 10.00 7.30
CA ARG A 96 -9.96 9.41 8.62
C ARG A 96 -8.72 9.38 9.50
N LEU A 97 -7.56 9.03 8.95
CA LEU A 97 -6.31 9.04 9.70
C LEU A 97 -5.95 10.43 10.21
N VAL A 98 -6.17 11.47 9.40
CA VAL A 98 -5.94 12.86 9.81
C VAL A 98 -6.95 13.31 10.88
N GLU A 99 -8.22 12.92 10.78
CA GLU A 99 -9.24 13.16 11.80
C GLU A 99 -8.87 12.51 13.15
N LEU A 100 -8.17 11.38 13.12
CA LEU A 100 -7.62 10.68 14.29
C LEU A 100 -6.33 11.32 14.84
N GLY A 101 -5.84 12.38 14.21
CA GLY A 101 -4.65 13.12 14.64
C GLY A 101 -3.34 12.65 14.06
N HIS A 102 -3.37 11.74 13.07
CA HIS A 102 -2.17 11.25 12.40
C HIS A 102 -1.71 12.17 11.28
N SER A 103 -0.40 12.21 11.05
CA SER A 103 0.18 12.93 9.91
C SER A 103 0.11 12.09 8.64
N ALA A 104 -0.46 12.67 7.58
CA ALA A 104 -0.70 11.97 6.33
C ALA A 104 -0.28 12.78 5.10
N LEU A 105 0.32 12.10 4.11
CA LEU A 105 0.75 12.66 2.83
C LEU A 105 0.13 11.85 1.69
N TYR A 106 -0.56 12.52 0.78
CA TYR A 106 -1.07 11.94 -0.44
C TYR A 106 -0.26 12.46 -1.62
N VAL A 107 0.51 11.58 -2.25
CA VAL A 107 1.30 11.88 -3.46
C VAL A 107 0.51 11.40 -4.67
N SER A 108 0.22 12.32 -5.59
CA SER A 108 -0.48 12.02 -6.83
C SER A 108 0.43 12.29 -8.02
N GLY A 109 0.58 11.27 -8.86
CA GLY A 109 1.26 11.37 -10.15
C GLY A 109 0.30 11.48 -11.33
N GLU A 110 -1.01 11.36 -11.11
CA GLU A 110 -2.02 11.35 -12.18
C GLU A 110 -2.98 12.54 -12.09
N GLU A 111 -3.35 12.94 -10.88
CA GLU A 111 -4.34 13.99 -10.67
C GLU A 111 -3.72 15.23 -10.06
N SER A 112 -4.22 16.40 -10.49
CA SER A 112 -3.84 17.66 -9.88
C SER A 112 -4.44 17.82 -8.47
N PRO A 113 -3.86 18.65 -7.61
CA PRO A 113 -4.42 18.95 -6.28
C PRO A 113 -5.86 19.45 -6.35
N THR A 114 -6.22 20.20 -7.39
CA THR A 114 -7.59 20.69 -7.61
C THR A 114 -8.58 19.56 -7.85
N GLN A 115 -8.21 18.56 -8.66
CA GLN A 115 -9.06 17.40 -8.93
C GLN A 115 -9.28 16.57 -7.66
N ILE A 116 -8.24 16.37 -6.85
CA ILE A 116 -8.34 15.68 -5.56
C ILE A 116 -9.23 16.48 -4.59
N ALA A 117 -9.09 17.82 -4.54
CA ALA A 117 -9.91 18.67 -3.70
C ALA A 117 -11.40 18.63 -4.10
N LEU A 118 -11.70 18.65 -5.39
CA LEU A 118 -13.08 18.50 -5.91
C LEU A 118 -13.66 17.11 -5.54
N ARG A 119 -12.83 16.07 -5.60
CA ARG A 119 -13.24 14.74 -5.15
C ARG A 119 -13.52 14.73 -3.65
N ALA A 120 -12.65 15.31 -2.82
CA ALA A 120 -12.87 15.43 -1.38
C ALA A 120 -14.16 16.16 -1.06
N GLN A 121 -14.44 17.27 -1.76
CA GLN A 121 -15.70 18.02 -1.61
C GLN A 121 -16.93 17.18 -1.95
N ARG A 122 -16.91 16.44 -3.07
CA ARG A 122 -17.99 15.52 -3.43
C ARG A 122 -18.23 14.44 -2.40
N LEU A 123 -17.16 13.96 -1.77
CA LEU A 123 -17.22 12.97 -0.69
C LEU A 123 -17.58 13.58 0.66
N GLN A 124 -17.84 14.89 0.73
CA GLN A 124 -18.12 15.65 1.95
C GLN A 124 -17.02 15.49 3.01
N LEU A 125 -15.77 15.38 2.56
CA LEU A 125 -14.61 15.33 3.43
C LEU A 125 -14.08 16.74 3.69
N GLU A 126 -13.75 17.00 4.94
CA GLU A 126 -12.99 18.19 5.36
C GLU A 126 -11.63 17.77 5.93
N PRO A 127 -10.71 17.23 5.09
CA PRO A 127 -9.46 16.65 5.58
C PRO A 127 -8.45 17.75 5.96
N ARG A 128 -8.77 18.54 6.97
CA ARG A 128 -7.86 19.56 7.50
C ARG A 128 -6.61 18.87 8.03
N GLY A 129 -5.45 19.15 7.42
CA GLY A 129 -4.18 18.54 7.79
C GLY A 129 -3.70 17.44 6.84
N LEU A 130 -4.53 16.96 5.90
CA LEU A 130 -4.05 16.09 4.82
C LEU A 130 -3.16 16.90 3.87
N THR A 131 -1.89 16.53 3.79
CA THR A 131 -0.95 17.15 2.86
C THR A 131 -1.05 16.47 1.49
N LEU A 132 -1.18 17.28 0.44
CA LEU A 132 -1.17 16.80 -0.95
C LEU A 132 0.14 17.19 -1.61
N MET A 133 0.67 16.30 -2.45
CA MET A 133 1.85 16.53 -3.27
C MET A 133 1.56 16.01 -4.69
N SER A 134 1.67 16.87 -5.68
CA SER A 134 1.63 16.46 -7.10
C SER A 134 3.06 16.36 -7.59
N GLU A 135 3.56 15.13 -7.69
CA GLU A 135 4.96 14.85 -8.01
C GLU A 135 5.12 13.44 -8.60
N ILE A 136 6.04 13.30 -9.53
CA ILE A 136 6.36 12.04 -10.20
C ILE A 136 7.84 11.67 -10.08
N GLU A 137 8.71 12.60 -9.67
CA GLU A 137 10.13 12.33 -9.48
C GLU A 137 10.39 11.68 -8.11
N LEU A 138 10.94 10.49 -8.12
CA LEU A 138 11.18 9.67 -6.93
C LEU A 138 12.06 10.40 -5.92
N GLU A 139 13.15 11.01 -6.36
CA GLU A 139 14.14 11.66 -5.51
C GLU A 139 13.54 12.81 -4.69
N HIS A 140 12.62 13.56 -5.30
CA HIS A 140 11.90 14.62 -4.61
C HIS A 140 10.90 14.06 -3.58
N ILE A 141 10.16 13.01 -3.95
CA ILE A 141 9.25 12.31 -3.03
C ILE A 141 10.01 11.77 -1.82
N GLU A 142 11.13 11.09 -2.02
CA GLU A 142 11.99 10.57 -0.95
C GLU A 142 12.49 11.68 -0.02
N SER A 143 12.91 12.81 -0.58
CA SER A 143 13.35 13.97 0.19
C SER A 143 12.26 14.52 1.11
N VAL A 144 11.03 14.64 0.59
CA VAL A 144 9.88 15.14 1.35
C VAL A 144 9.50 14.15 2.46
N ILE A 145 9.43 12.85 2.17
CA ILE A 145 9.09 11.84 3.18
C ILE A 145 10.17 11.79 4.27
N SER A 146 11.45 11.82 3.90
CA SER A 146 12.57 11.78 4.86
C SER A 146 12.60 13.00 5.77
N SER A 147 12.26 14.20 5.25
CA SER A 147 12.29 15.45 6.01
C SER A 147 11.05 15.61 6.89
N ARG A 148 9.85 15.31 6.38
CA ARG A 148 8.58 15.48 7.09
C ARG A 148 8.19 14.30 7.97
N LYS A 149 8.68 13.11 7.66
CA LYS A 149 8.41 11.82 8.35
C LYS A 149 6.91 11.61 8.62
N PRO A 150 6.05 11.69 7.59
CA PRO A 150 4.63 11.44 7.78
C PRO A 150 4.41 10.01 8.25
N GLU A 151 3.40 9.78 9.10
CA GLU A 151 3.06 8.44 9.58
C GLU A 151 2.46 7.58 8.47
N TYR A 152 1.67 8.21 7.59
CA TYR A 152 1.00 7.55 6.46
C TYR A 152 1.26 8.26 5.15
N VAL A 153 1.57 7.48 4.12
CA VAL A 153 1.80 7.99 2.76
C VAL A 153 1.02 7.13 1.76
N VAL A 154 0.34 7.78 0.82
CA VAL A 154 -0.23 7.15 -0.37
C VAL A 154 0.54 7.62 -1.59
N ILE A 155 0.87 6.70 -2.50
CA ILE A 155 1.42 6.98 -3.83
C ILE A 155 0.41 6.53 -4.88
N ASP A 156 -0.20 7.49 -5.57
CA ASP A 156 -1.27 7.27 -6.56
C ASP A 156 -0.91 7.88 -7.94
N SER A 157 -0.39 7.07 -8.88
CA SER A 157 -0.06 5.64 -8.82
C SER A 157 1.44 5.38 -8.88
N ILE A 158 1.86 4.19 -8.47
CA ILE A 158 3.29 3.80 -8.54
C ILE A 158 3.80 3.73 -9.99
N GLN A 159 2.92 3.54 -10.97
CA GLN A 159 3.29 3.50 -12.38
C GLN A 159 3.73 4.84 -12.95
N THR A 160 3.31 5.95 -12.36
CA THR A 160 3.68 7.30 -12.81
C THR A 160 5.00 7.76 -12.22
N ILE A 161 5.46 7.12 -11.13
CA ILE A 161 6.70 7.52 -10.47
C ILE A 161 7.90 7.01 -11.27
N PHE A 162 8.89 7.89 -11.44
CA PHE A 162 10.14 7.56 -12.11
C PHE A 162 11.35 8.13 -11.36
N SER A 163 12.49 7.48 -11.54
CA SER A 163 13.79 7.97 -11.08
C SER A 163 14.60 8.47 -12.28
N SER A 164 15.13 9.68 -12.17
CA SER A 164 16.04 10.24 -13.17
C SER A 164 17.40 9.52 -13.23
N GLN A 165 17.70 8.67 -12.26
CA GLN A 165 18.94 7.87 -12.18
C GLN A 165 18.87 6.58 -13.00
N LEU A 166 17.71 6.25 -13.59
CA LEU A 166 17.54 5.06 -14.42
C LEU A 166 17.34 5.42 -15.88
N ASP A 167 18.08 4.76 -16.76
CA ASP A 167 18.01 4.99 -18.21
C ASP A 167 16.70 4.44 -18.84
N SER A 168 15.89 3.70 -18.08
CA SER A 168 14.65 3.12 -18.60
C SER A 168 13.51 4.14 -18.61
N ALA A 169 12.60 4.01 -19.59
CA ALA A 169 11.48 4.93 -19.73
C ALA A 169 10.54 4.94 -18.51
N PRO A 170 9.96 6.09 -18.14
CA PRO A 170 8.91 6.17 -17.13
C PRO A 170 7.79 5.17 -17.41
N GLY A 171 7.25 4.55 -16.34
CA GLY A 171 6.21 3.52 -16.45
C GLY A 171 6.68 2.13 -16.89
N SER A 172 7.97 1.97 -17.24
CA SER A 172 8.54 0.65 -17.53
C SER A 172 8.59 -0.22 -16.28
N VAL A 173 8.61 -1.55 -16.49
CA VAL A 173 8.71 -2.53 -15.39
C VAL A 173 9.91 -2.27 -14.48
N SER A 174 11.06 -1.91 -15.05
CA SER A 174 12.28 -1.62 -14.30
C SER A 174 12.14 -0.36 -13.44
N GLN A 175 11.54 0.71 -13.96
CA GLN A 175 11.26 1.94 -13.19
C GLN A 175 10.31 1.65 -12.03
N VAL A 176 9.16 1.03 -12.30
CA VAL A 176 8.15 0.73 -11.29
C VAL A 176 8.73 -0.14 -10.17
N ARG A 177 9.51 -1.16 -10.53
CA ARG A 177 10.15 -2.06 -9.56
C ARG A 177 11.17 -1.32 -8.68
N GLU A 178 12.06 -0.54 -9.28
CA GLU A 178 13.11 0.17 -8.54
C GLU A 178 12.51 1.27 -7.66
N CYS A 179 11.57 2.07 -8.18
CA CYS A 179 10.88 3.10 -7.39
C CYS A 179 10.16 2.48 -6.18
N ALA A 180 9.41 1.40 -6.38
CA ALA A 180 8.73 0.71 -5.29
C ALA A 180 9.72 0.13 -4.27
N ALA A 181 10.85 -0.46 -4.71
CA ALA A 181 11.86 -1.01 -3.83
C ALA A 181 12.55 0.07 -2.99
N ARG A 182 12.88 1.22 -3.58
CA ARG A 182 13.48 2.36 -2.88
C ARG A 182 12.54 2.94 -1.84
N LEU A 183 11.28 3.23 -2.25
CA LEU A 183 10.25 3.75 -1.35
C LEU A 183 9.94 2.76 -0.21
N THR A 184 9.91 1.46 -0.48
CA THR A 184 9.69 0.43 0.56
C THR A 184 10.84 0.42 1.58
N ARG A 185 12.09 0.46 1.14
CA ARG A 185 13.26 0.54 2.05
C ARG A 185 13.21 1.79 2.91
N MET A 186 12.93 2.93 2.29
CA MET A 186 12.81 4.21 2.99
C MET A 186 11.67 4.17 4.02
N ALA A 187 10.48 3.72 3.64
CA ALA A 187 9.32 3.62 4.51
C ALA A 187 9.63 2.79 5.77
N LYS A 188 10.31 1.65 5.61
CA LYS A 188 10.75 0.81 6.72
C LYS A 188 11.80 1.49 7.61
N THR A 189 12.72 2.24 7.02
CA THR A 189 13.76 2.97 7.77
C THR A 189 13.18 4.13 8.58
N VAL A 190 12.23 4.87 7.98
CA VAL A 190 11.59 6.04 8.63
C VAL A 190 10.47 5.61 9.60
N GLY A 191 9.91 4.40 9.40
CA GLY A 191 8.75 3.92 10.15
C GLY A 191 7.42 4.46 9.62
N THR A 192 7.38 4.87 8.34
CA THR A 192 6.19 5.36 7.64
C THR A 192 5.39 4.18 7.09
N THR A 193 4.08 4.18 7.26
CA THR A 193 3.17 3.25 6.58
C THR A 193 2.89 3.76 5.17
N LEU A 194 3.18 2.94 4.17
CA LEU A 194 3.12 3.31 2.76
C LEU A 194 2.09 2.48 2.01
N ILE A 195 1.23 3.13 1.23
CA ILE A 195 0.22 2.46 0.41
C ILE A 195 0.44 2.86 -1.05
N PHE A 196 0.79 1.88 -1.88
CA PHE A 196 0.85 2.04 -3.32
C PHE A 196 -0.50 1.79 -3.97
N VAL A 197 -0.88 2.63 -4.91
CA VAL A 197 -1.95 2.35 -5.88
C VAL A 197 -1.33 1.78 -7.14
N GLY A 198 -1.89 0.66 -7.63
CA GLY A 198 -1.48 0.02 -8.87
C GLY A 198 -2.66 -0.22 -9.80
N HIS A 199 -2.47 -0.01 -11.10
CA HIS A 199 -3.48 -0.33 -12.10
C HIS A 199 -3.24 -1.70 -12.69
N VAL A 200 -4.30 -2.51 -12.84
CA VAL A 200 -4.30 -3.80 -13.53
C VAL A 200 -4.68 -3.56 -14.99
N THR A 201 -3.92 -4.09 -15.94
CA THR A 201 -4.31 -4.04 -17.35
C THR A 201 -5.29 -5.17 -17.67
N LYS A 202 -6.21 -4.93 -18.63
CA LYS A 202 -7.25 -5.90 -19.05
C LYS A 202 -6.72 -7.26 -19.47
N ASP A 203 -5.46 -7.33 -19.90
CA ASP A 203 -4.80 -8.59 -20.33
C ASP A 203 -4.19 -9.38 -19.18
N GLY A 204 -4.39 -8.98 -17.92
CA GLY A 204 -3.81 -9.66 -16.74
C GLY A 204 -2.27 -9.62 -16.70
N SER A 205 -1.65 -9.08 -17.73
CA SER A 205 -0.20 -8.89 -17.83
C SER A 205 0.17 -7.52 -17.30
N LEU A 206 0.22 -7.38 -15.99
CA LEU A 206 0.64 -6.10 -15.46
C LEU A 206 2.14 -5.97 -15.50
N ALA A 207 2.57 -4.95 -16.16
CA ALA A 207 3.73 -4.22 -15.73
C ALA A 207 3.37 -3.52 -14.40
N GLY A 208 3.35 -4.20 -13.29
CA GLY A 208 3.13 -3.53 -12.03
C GLY A 208 2.82 -4.42 -10.82
N PRO A 209 1.57 -4.78 -10.51
CA PRO A 209 1.24 -5.38 -9.22
C PRO A 209 1.94 -6.71 -8.97
N ARG A 210 1.97 -7.65 -9.90
CA ARG A 210 2.64 -8.95 -9.68
C ARG A 210 4.13 -8.83 -9.36
N ILE A 211 4.81 -7.85 -9.98
CA ILE A 211 6.23 -7.60 -9.73
C ILE A 211 6.44 -7.01 -8.33
N LEU A 212 5.47 -6.25 -7.84
CA LEU A 212 5.51 -5.61 -6.53
C LEU A 212 5.08 -6.52 -5.39
N GLU A 213 4.36 -7.62 -5.65
CA GLU A 213 3.88 -8.55 -4.62
C GLU A 213 5.00 -9.08 -3.71
N HIS A 214 6.20 -9.25 -4.24
CA HIS A 214 7.36 -9.71 -3.46
C HIS A 214 8.01 -8.59 -2.62
N ILE A 215 7.81 -7.34 -3.01
CA ILE A 215 8.43 -6.17 -2.38
C ILE A 215 7.60 -5.68 -1.19
N VAL A 216 6.25 -5.75 -1.30
CA VAL A 216 5.32 -5.24 -0.30
C VAL A 216 4.91 -6.28 0.73
N ASP A 217 4.38 -5.84 1.86
CA ASP A 217 3.94 -6.71 2.95
C ASP A 217 2.49 -7.17 2.78
N THR A 218 1.64 -6.32 2.23
CA THR A 218 0.21 -6.58 2.00
C THR A 218 -0.16 -6.26 0.55
N VAL A 219 -0.96 -7.11 -0.07
CA VAL A 219 -1.52 -6.92 -1.41
C VAL A 219 -3.02 -7.07 -1.34
N LEU A 220 -3.73 -6.03 -1.73
CA LEU A 220 -5.17 -5.99 -1.86
C LEU A 220 -5.55 -5.86 -3.33
N TYR A 221 -6.55 -6.60 -3.76
CA TYR A 221 -7.18 -6.42 -5.07
C TYR A 221 -8.55 -5.78 -4.91
N PHE A 222 -8.75 -4.72 -5.67
CA PHE A 222 -10.02 -4.03 -5.79
C PHE A 222 -10.73 -4.57 -7.03
N GLU A 223 -11.86 -5.24 -6.81
CA GLU A 223 -12.64 -5.95 -7.83
C GLU A 223 -14.05 -5.38 -7.91
N GLY A 224 -14.71 -5.49 -9.05
CA GLY A 224 -16.10 -5.12 -9.21
C GLY A 224 -16.50 -5.00 -10.68
N ASP A 225 -17.77 -5.17 -10.94
CA ASP A 225 -18.37 -4.94 -12.24
C ASP A 225 -18.77 -3.47 -12.38
N GLN A 226 -18.62 -2.90 -13.59
CA GLN A 226 -19.04 -1.53 -13.88
C GLN A 226 -20.56 -1.34 -13.76
N HIS A 227 -21.33 -2.41 -13.89
CA HIS A 227 -22.78 -2.43 -13.75
C HIS A 227 -23.28 -2.69 -12.33
N SER A 228 -22.39 -3.09 -11.43
CA SER A 228 -22.71 -3.32 -10.02
C SER A 228 -22.41 -2.09 -9.18
N ASN A 229 -23.29 -1.79 -8.22
CA ASN A 229 -23.02 -0.76 -7.21
C ASN A 229 -22.06 -1.24 -6.10
N PHE A 230 -21.70 -2.52 -6.12
CA PHE A 230 -20.80 -3.09 -5.12
C PHE A 230 -19.38 -3.19 -5.63
N ARG A 231 -18.45 -3.02 -4.72
CA ARG A 231 -17.01 -3.19 -4.92
C ARG A 231 -16.49 -4.14 -3.85
N LEU A 232 -15.58 -5.01 -4.27
CA LEU A 232 -14.94 -5.98 -3.40
C LEU A 232 -13.47 -5.61 -3.23
N VAL A 233 -12.98 -5.69 -2.01
CA VAL A 233 -11.55 -5.60 -1.72
C VAL A 233 -11.11 -6.92 -1.12
N ARG A 234 -10.24 -7.62 -1.80
CA ARG A 234 -9.75 -8.95 -1.42
C ARG A 234 -8.31 -8.87 -0.97
N ALA A 235 -7.99 -9.44 0.19
CA ALA A 235 -6.62 -9.64 0.62
C ALA A 235 -6.01 -10.84 -0.12
N PHE A 236 -5.03 -10.60 -0.97
CA PHE A 236 -4.29 -11.64 -1.68
C PHE A 236 -3.02 -12.06 -0.91
N LYS A 237 -2.37 -11.09 -0.26
CA LYS A 237 -1.21 -11.29 0.59
C LYS A 237 -1.34 -10.40 1.80
N ASN A 238 -1.10 -10.94 2.99
CA ASN A 238 -1.03 -10.15 4.20
C ASN A 238 -0.05 -10.80 5.19
N ARG A 239 1.09 -10.14 5.45
CA ARG A 239 2.09 -10.62 6.41
C ARG A 239 1.65 -10.41 7.87
N PHE A 240 0.64 -9.58 8.07
CA PHE A 240 0.19 -9.16 9.40
C PHE A 240 -1.20 -9.69 9.77
N GLY A 241 -1.84 -10.45 8.90
CA GLY A 241 -3.19 -10.96 9.13
C GLY A 241 -3.55 -12.11 8.22
N ALA A 242 -4.80 -12.53 8.31
CA ALA A 242 -5.33 -13.57 7.44
C ALA A 242 -5.34 -13.11 5.97
N VAL A 243 -5.07 -14.03 5.08
CA VAL A 243 -5.35 -13.90 3.65
C VAL A 243 -6.75 -14.43 3.37
N ASN A 244 -7.35 -14.06 2.24
CA ASN A 244 -8.73 -14.39 1.84
C ASN A 244 -9.84 -13.59 2.55
N GLU A 245 -9.49 -12.57 3.35
CA GLU A 245 -10.47 -11.62 3.84
C GLU A 245 -11.05 -10.80 2.68
N LEU A 246 -12.37 -10.62 2.71
CA LEU A 246 -13.13 -9.93 1.69
C LEU A 246 -13.89 -8.75 2.28
N GLY A 247 -13.53 -7.53 1.90
CA GLY A 247 -14.26 -6.32 2.22
C GLY A 247 -15.30 -5.99 1.15
N VAL A 248 -16.53 -5.71 1.53
CA VAL A 248 -17.60 -5.34 0.63
C VAL A 248 -17.95 -3.88 0.81
N PHE A 249 -17.97 -3.13 -0.30
CA PHE A 249 -18.29 -1.71 -0.30
C PHE A 249 -19.41 -1.43 -1.29
N ALA A 250 -20.34 -0.59 -0.90
CA ALA A 250 -21.33 -0.01 -1.81
C ALA A 250 -20.83 1.33 -2.34
N MET A 251 -20.94 1.54 -3.65
CA MET A 251 -20.71 2.83 -4.28
C MET A 251 -21.95 3.70 -4.08
N THR A 252 -21.77 4.86 -3.49
CA THR A 252 -22.83 5.85 -3.23
C THR A 252 -22.44 7.19 -3.81
N ASP A 253 -23.37 8.14 -3.86
CA ASP A 253 -23.11 9.52 -4.29
C ASP A 253 -22.03 10.21 -3.41
N HIS A 254 -21.89 9.75 -2.16
CA HIS A 254 -20.91 10.23 -1.19
C HIS A 254 -19.67 9.33 -1.10
N GLY A 255 -19.43 8.44 -2.07
CA GLY A 255 -18.27 7.56 -2.14
C GLY A 255 -18.54 6.12 -1.71
N LEU A 256 -17.51 5.46 -1.21
CA LEU A 256 -17.55 4.06 -0.82
C LEU A 256 -18.00 3.92 0.63
N ARG A 257 -19.02 3.11 0.87
CA ARG A 257 -19.52 2.77 2.19
C ARG A 257 -19.37 1.27 2.43
N GLY A 258 -18.75 0.89 3.53
CA GLY A 258 -18.63 -0.53 3.92
C GLY A 258 -20.01 -1.18 4.15
N VAL A 259 -20.13 -2.42 3.71
CA VAL A 259 -21.33 -3.25 3.86
C VAL A 259 -21.07 -4.30 4.91
N THR A 260 -21.59 -4.10 6.11
CA THR A 260 -21.35 -4.97 7.27
C THR A 260 -22.05 -6.33 7.17
N ASN A 261 -23.11 -6.44 6.38
CA ASN A 261 -23.82 -7.70 6.16
C ASN A 261 -24.10 -7.91 4.67
N PRO A 262 -23.12 -8.40 3.89
CA PRO A 262 -23.32 -8.68 2.47
C PRO A 262 -24.41 -9.70 2.20
N SER A 263 -24.57 -10.71 3.07
CA SER A 263 -25.59 -11.74 2.94
C SER A 263 -27.00 -11.15 2.95
N ALA A 264 -27.24 -10.10 3.73
CA ALA A 264 -28.55 -9.45 3.77
C ALA A 264 -28.94 -8.83 2.43
N ILE A 265 -27.96 -8.35 1.63
CA ILE A 265 -28.19 -7.78 0.31
C ILE A 265 -28.66 -8.86 -0.66
N PHE A 266 -27.94 -9.99 -0.69
CA PHE A 266 -28.29 -11.12 -1.57
C PHE A 266 -29.59 -11.81 -1.15
N LEU A 267 -29.87 -11.86 0.15
CA LEU A 267 -31.08 -12.45 0.68
C LEU A 267 -32.29 -11.51 0.60
N SER A 268 -32.09 -10.19 0.57
CA SER A 268 -33.21 -9.22 0.45
C SER A 268 -33.90 -9.26 -0.91
N GLU A 269 -33.20 -9.70 -1.95
CA GLU A 269 -33.78 -9.93 -3.29
C GLU A 269 -34.52 -11.28 -3.38
N TYR A 270 -34.32 -12.14 -2.37
CA TYR A 270 -35.02 -13.44 -2.29
C TYR A 270 -36.45 -13.24 -1.81
N LYS A 271 -37.40 -13.28 -2.74
CA LYS A 271 -38.80 -13.33 -2.42
C LYS A 271 -39.17 -14.81 -2.13
N SER A 272 -39.45 -15.10 -0.86
CA SER A 272 -39.84 -16.45 -0.39
C SER A 272 -41.08 -17.04 -1.09
N ASP A 273 -41.81 -16.18 -1.82
CA ASP A 273 -43.10 -16.55 -2.43
C ASP A 273 -42.98 -16.90 -3.92
N ILE A 274 -41.78 -17.01 -4.48
CA ILE A 274 -41.58 -17.46 -5.86
C ILE A 274 -41.29 -18.96 -5.87
N PRO A 275 -42.21 -19.80 -6.35
CA PRO A 275 -41.98 -21.24 -6.46
C PRO A 275 -40.80 -21.55 -7.37
N GLY A 276 -39.89 -22.42 -6.91
CA GLY A 276 -38.72 -22.86 -7.68
C GLY A 276 -37.46 -22.04 -7.49
N SER A 277 -37.44 -21.03 -6.61
CA SER A 277 -36.20 -20.33 -6.21
C SER A 277 -35.62 -20.96 -4.94
N SER A 278 -34.32 -21.20 -4.93
CA SER A 278 -33.59 -21.67 -3.75
C SER A 278 -32.24 -20.95 -3.66
N VAL A 279 -31.79 -20.71 -2.43
CA VAL A 279 -30.46 -20.20 -2.17
C VAL A 279 -29.50 -21.38 -2.06
N LEU A 280 -28.50 -21.43 -2.97
CA LEU A 280 -27.42 -22.41 -2.89
C LEU A 280 -26.27 -21.79 -2.10
N VAL A 281 -25.91 -22.40 -0.98
CA VAL A 281 -24.70 -22.03 -0.22
C VAL A 281 -23.59 -22.98 -0.63
N THR A 282 -22.54 -22.45 -1.22
CA THR A 282 -21.32 -23.19 -1.54
C THR A 282 -20.18 -22.67 -0.68
N GLN A 283 -19.32 -23.57 -0.25
CA GLN A 283 -18.07 -23.25 0.42
C GLN A 283 -16.95 -23.40 -0.62
N GLU A 284 -16.18 -22.35 -0.87
CA GLU A 284 -14.94 -22.40 -1.68
C GLU A 284 -13.74 -22.78 -0.81
#